data_90c0603914282f06d533f135d89fb196
#
_entry.id   90c0603914282f06d533f135d89fb196
#
_cell.length_a   1.000
_cell.length_b   1.000
_cell.length_c   1.000
_cell.angle_alpha   90.00
_cell.angle_beta   90.00
_cell.angle_gamma   90.00
#
_symmetry.space_group_name_H-M   'P 1'
#
loop_
_entity.id
_entity.type
_entity.pdbx_description
1 polymer ?
#
loop_
_entity_poly.entity_id
_entity_poly.type
_entity_poly.pdbx_seq_one_letter_code
_entity_poly.pdbx_strand_id
1 'polypeptide(L)'
;MEDDAPFDAMISLNMIHIAPWEAALGLLAGGARLLRPDGVLFLYGPFMLDGKHTATTNAAFDADLKQRDLRWGVRDINDIVSEAVPHGLELREVVDMPANNLSLVLVKASPAHPT
;
A
#
# COMPACT_ATOMS: atom_id res chain seq x y z
N MET A 1 -11.43 20.97 -9.12
CA MET A 1 -10.96 21.02 -8.28
C MET A 1 -10.86 19.87 -7.52
N GLU A 2 -9.90 19.55 -7.21
CA GLU A 2 -9.65 18.36 -6.64
C GLU A 2 -10.32 18.15 -5.40
N ASP A 3 -10.54 19.16 -4.75
CA ASP A 3 -11.13 19.09 -3.47
C ASP A 3 -12.53 18.70 -3.56
N ASP A 4 -13.15 19.02 -4.63
CA ASP A 4 -14.54 18.78 -4.72
C ASP A 4 -14.80 17.46 -5.38
N ALA A 5 -13.81 16.66 -5.60
CA ALA A 5 -14.03 15.38 -6.23
C ALA A 5 -13.27 14.30 -5.52
N PRO A 6 -13.55 14.08 -4.25
CA PRO A 6 -12.88 13.01 -3.56
C PRO A 6 -13.29 11.67 -4.16
N PHE A 7 -12.35 10.78 -4.19
CA PHE A 7 -12.58 9.48 -4.78
C PHE A 7 -13.11 8.50 -3.76
N ASP A 8 -13.94 7.57 -4.23
CA ASP A 8 -14.43 6.48 -3.39
C ASP A 8 -13.39 5.40 -3.23
N ALA A 9 -12.55 5.20 -4.24
CA ALA A 9 -11.56 4.15 -4.23
C ALA A 9 -10.39 4.51 -5.12
N MET A 10 -9.22 4.00 -4.76
CA MET A 10 -8.00 4.11 -5.55
C MET A 10 -7.33 2.76 -5.56
N ILE A 11 -6.63 2.44 -6.66
CA ILE A 11 -5.93 1.16 -6.81
C ILE A 11 -4.51 1.42 -7.27
N SER A 12 -3.57 0.73 -6.66
CA SER A 12 -2.17 0.73 -7.10
C SER A 12 -1.70 -0.71 -7.26
N LEU A 13 -1.15 -1.02 -8.42
CA LEU A 13 -0.69 -2.37 -8.76
C LEU A 13 0.83 -2.39 -8.84
N ASN A 14 1.48 -3.02 -7.88
CA ASN A 14 2.93 -3.24 -7.86
C ASN A 14 3.82 -2.00 -7.86
N MET A 15 3.26 -0.81 -8.00
CA MET A 15 4.07 0.40 -8.18
C MET A 15 5.04 0.64 -7.03
N ILE A 16 4.62 0.39 -5.80
CA ILE A 16 5.45 0.71 -4.65
C ILE A 16 6.62 -0.24 -4.48
N HIS A 17 6.62 -1.38 -5.18
CA HIS A 17 7.74 -2.31 -5.15
C HIS A 17 8.78 -1.95 -6.21
N ILE A 18 8.34 -1.31 -7.29
CA ILE A 18 9.18 -0.97 -8.43
C ILE A 18 9.44 0.54 -8.43
N ALA A 19 9.75 1.06 -7.26
CA ALA A 19 9.98 2.48 -7.08
C ALA A 19 10.68 2.67 -5.75
N PRO A 20 11.34 3.82 -5.54
CA PRO A 20 11.89 4.13 -4.22
C PRO A 20 10.79 4.20 -3.17
N TRP A 21 11.17 3.98 -1.92
CA TRP A 21 10.21 3.99 -0.82
C TRP A 21 9.41 5.28 -0.74
N GLU A 22 9.99 6.39 -1.14
CA GLU A 22 9.29 7.67 -1.15
C GLU A 22 8.03 7.65 -2.01
N ALA A 23 7.98 6.78 -3.03
CA ALA A 23 6.78 6.65 -3.84
C ALA A 23 5.64 6.06 -3.03
N ALA A 24 5.93 5.10 -2.13
CA ALA A 24 4.92 4.54 -1.24
C ALA A 24 4.41 5.61 -0.29
N LEU A 25 5.33 6.41 0.26
CA LEU A 25 4.94 7.49 1.16
C LEU A 25 4.05 8.50 0.45
N GLY A 26 4.39 8.86 -0.78
CA GLY A 26 3.59 9.78 -1.57
C GLY A 26 2.22 9.22 -1.92
N LEU A 27 2.17 7.92 -2.21
CA LEU A 27 0.90 7.26 -2.52
C LEU A 27 -0.03 7.27 -1.30
N LEU A 28 0.50 6.97 -0.13
CA LEU A 28 -0.31 6.96 1.10
C LEU A 28 -0.80 8.38 1.43
N ALA A 29 0.08 9.36 1.34
CA ALA A 29 -0.30 10.75 1.61
C ALA A 29 -1.33 11.25 0.60
N GLY A 30 -1.10 10.96 -0.69
CA GLY A 30 -2.02 11.35 -1.75
C GLY A 30 -3.36 10.65 -1.65
N GLY A 31 -3.33 9.35 -1.33
CA GLY A 31 -4.55 8.60 -1.13
C GLY A 31 -5.38 9.14 0.01
N ALA A 32 -4.72 9.45 1.12
CA ALA A 32 -5.43 10.01 2.27
C ALA A 32 -6.06 11.34 1.92
N ARG A 33 -5.40 12.15 1.08
CA ARG A 33 -5.92 13.45 0.69
C ARG A 33 -7.07 13.35 -0.31
N LEU A 34 -6.97 12.40 -1.25
CA LEU A 34 -7.92 12.32 -2.36
C LEU A 34 -9.11 11.40 -2.10
N LEU A 35 -8.99 10.47 -1.14
CA LEU A 35 -10.10 9.62 -0.79
C LEU A 35 -11.05 10.35 0.14
N ARG A 36 -12.32 10.17 -0.09
CA ARG A 36 -13.31 10.67 0.87
C ARG A 36 -13.29 9.81 2.13
N PRO A 37 -13.89 10.27 3.22
CA PRO A 37 -14.03 9.41 4.40
C PRO A 37 -14.71 8.10 4.03
N ASP A 38 -14.21 7.01 4.58
CA ASP A 38 -14.62 5.64 4.25
C ASP A 38 -14.24 5.19 2.86
N GLY A 39 -13.50 6.00 2.12
CA GLY A 39 -12.95 5.61 0.83
C GLY A 39 -11.86 4.56 1.01
N VAL A 40 -11.57 3.80 -0.04
CA VAL A 40 -10.73 2.63 0.05
C VAL A 40 -9.53 2.77 -0.88
N LEU A 41 -8.35 2.45 -0.36
CA LEU A 41 -7.14 2.33 -1.15
C LEU A 41 -6.75 0.86 -1.23
N PHE A 42 -6.73 0.31 -2.44
CA PHE A 42 -6.30 -1.06 -2.67
C PHE A 42 -4.85 -1.06 -3.15
N LEU A 43 -3.99 -1.80 -2.46
CA LEU A 43 -2.61 -1.99 -2.87
C LEU A 43 -2.42 -3.46 -3.19
N TYR A 44 -1.98 -3.75 -4.41
CA TYR A 44 -1.84 -5.13 -4.88
C TYR A 44 -0.37 -5.40 -5.17
N GLY A 45 0.13 -6.54 -4.73
CA GLY A 45 1.49 -6.95 -5.04
C GLY A 45 1.97 -8.11 -4.18
N PRO A 46 3.23 -8.49 -4.35
CA PRO A 46 3.82 -9.63 -3.64
C PRO A 46 4.40 -9.22 -2.28
N PHE A 47 3.60 -8.60 -1.45
CA PHE A 47 4.06 -8.09 -0.15
C PHE A 47 4.67 -9.16 0.73
N MET A 48 5.63 -8.74 1.58
CA MET A 48 6.11 -9.58 2.67
C MET A 48 5.16 -9.46 3.87
N LEU A 49 5.20 -10.49 4.72
CA LEU A 49 4.48 -10.53 5.98
C LEU A 49 5.49 -10.71 7.09
N ASP A 50 5.51 -9.78 8.02
CA ASP A 50 6.38 -9.87 9.21
C ASP A 50 7.84 -10.12 8.86
N GLY A 51 8.33 -9.42 7.84
CA GLY A 51 9.72 -9.50 7.43
C GLY A 51 10.06 -10.72 6.60
N LYS A 52 9.07 -11.50 6.19
CA LYS A 52 9.32 -12.72 5.43
C LYS A 52 8.55 -12.72 4.12
N HIS A 53 9.20 -13.24 3.08
CA HIS A 53 8.51 -13.46 1.83
C HIS A 53 7.51 -14.59 1.99
N THR A 54 6.36 -14.47 1.32
CA THR A 54 5.33 -15.49 1.39
C THR A 54 5.55 -16.62 0.40
N ALA A 55 6.50 -16.46 -0.51
CA ALA A 55 6.85 -17.49 -1.50
C ALA A 55 8.26 -17.27 -1.98
N THR A 56 8.92 -18.35 -2.40
CA THR A 56 10.29 -18.23 -2.92
C THR A 56 10.34 -17.42 -4.20
N THR A 57 9.30 -17.47 -5.02
CA THR A 57 9.23 -16.65 -6.23
C THR A 57 9.20 -15.15 -5.89
N ASN A 58 8.59 -14.79 -4.77
CA ASN A 58 8.58 -13.39 -4.34
C ASN A 58 9.95 -12.95 -3.86
N ALA A 59 10.71 -13.84 -3.20
CA ALA A 59 12.07 -13.54 -2.81
C ALA A 59 12.96 -13.33 -4.03
N ALA A 60 12.79 -14.15 -5.06
CA ALA A 60 13.54 -13.99 -6.30
C ALA A 60 13.20 -12.70 -7.01
N PHE A 61 11.92 -12.31 -7.00
CA PHE A 61 11.47 -11.05 -7.58
C PHE A 61 12.09 -9.86 -6.85
N ASP A 62 12.12 -9.91 -5.53
CA ASP A 62 12.72 -8.87 -4.69
C ASP A 62 14.21 -8.72 -5.03
N ALA A 63 14.93 -9.83 -5.12
CA ALA A 63 16.35 -9.80 -5.46
C ALA A 63 16.56 -9.20 -6.86
N ASP A 64 15.72 -9.55 -7.82
CA ASP A 64 15.81 -9.02 -9.17
C ASP A 64 15.58 -7.51 -9.18
N LEU A 65 14.59 -7.03 -8.45
CA LEU A 65 14.32 -5.60 -8.36
C LEU A 65 15.52 -4.86 -7.78
N LYS A 66 16.12 -5.39 -6.73
CA LYS A 66 17.25 -4.72 -6.07
C LYS A 66 18.49 -4.71 -6.96
N GLN A 67 18.62 -5.67 -7.86
CA GLN A 67 19.69 -5.65 -8.83
C GLN A 67 19.51 -4.55 -9.87
N ARG A 68 18.25 -4.23 -10.19
CA ARG A 68 17.96 -3.18 -11.16
C ARG A 68 18.10 -1.81 -10.53
N ASP A 69 17.67 -1.66 -9.29
CA ASP A 69 17.76 -0.40 -8.57
C ASP A 69 17.70 -0.72 -7.07
N LEU A 70 18.73 -0.31 -6.33
CA LEU A 70 18.82 -0.61 -4.90
C LEU A 70 17.70 0.02 -4.08
N ARG A 71 17.02 1.02 -4.62
CA ARG A 71 15.90 1.66 -3.92
C ARG A 71 14.60 0.90 -4.10
N TRP A 72 14.56 -0.06 -5.03
CA TRP A 72 13.38 -0.86 -5.30
C TRP A 72 13.39 -2.11 -4.41
N GLY A 73 12.25 -2.72 -4.25
CA GLY A 73 12.15 -3.97 -3.52
C GLY A 73 10.74 -4.26 -3.09
N VAL A 74 10.49 -5.51 -2.78
CA VAL A 74 9.19 -5.93 -2.24
C VAL A 74 9.03 -5.33 -0.85
N ARG A 75 7.87 -4.75 -0.60
CA ARG A 75 7.60 -4.06 0.66
C ARG A 75 6.87 -4.98 1.63
N ASP A 76 7.06 -4.71 2.91
CA ASP A 76 6.41 -5.46 3.97
C ASP A 76 5.11 -4.75 4.35
N ILE A 77 4.06 -5.52 4.59
CA ILE A 77 2.76 -4.97 4.98
C ILE A 77 2.89 -4.11 6.22
N ASN A 78 3.71 -4.54 7.19
CA ASN A 78 3.85 -3.79 8.44
C ASN A 78 4.42 -2.40 8.21
N ASP A 79 5.36 -2.26 7.26
CA ASP A 79 5.92 -0.96 6.94
C ASP A 79 4.87 -0.05 6.31
N ILE A 80 4.04 -0.61 5.44
CA ILE A 80 2.96 0.15 4.81
C ILE A 80 1.96 0.61 5.87
N VAL A 81 1.57 -0.28 6.78
CA VAL A 81 0.60 0.06 7.83
C VAL A 81 1.14 1.14 8.74
N SER A 82 2.42 1.05 9.12
CA SER A 82 3.03 2.05 9.98
C SER A 82 3.01 3.44 9.36
N GLU A 83 3.24 3.52 8.05
CA GLU A 83 3.22 4.80 7.35
C GLU A 83 1.81 5.28 7.05
N ALA A 84 0.86 4.37 6.97
CA ALA A 84 -0.53 4.71 6.64
C ALA A 84 -1.27 5.31 7.84
N VAL A 85 -0.98 4.82 9.03
CA VAL A 85 -1.72 5.23 10.24
C VAL A 85 -1.71 6.74 10.46
N PRO A 86 -0.57 7.45 10.36
CA PRO A 86 -0.57 8.90 10.57
C PRO A 86 -1.44 9.66 9.58
N HIS A 87 -1.74 9.06 8.44
CA HIS A 87 -2.60 9.68 7.43
C HIS A 87 -4.07 9.29 7.59
N GLY A 88 -4.39 8.53 8.63
CA GLY A 88 -5.77 8.11 8.85
C GLY A 88 -6.21 6.95 7.98
N LEU A 89 -5.25 6.21 7.39
CA LEU A 89 -5.57 5.02 6.61
C LEU A 89 -5.37 3.79 7.48
N GLU A 90 -6.39 2.97 7.59
CA GLU A 90 -6.34 1.76 8.40
C GLU A 90 -6.39 0.53 7.54
N LEU A 91 -5.54 -0.44 7.84
CA LEU A 91 -5.62 -1.73 7.16
C LEU A 91 -6.86 -2.46 7.64
N ARG A 92 -7.77 -2.71 6.71
CA ARG A 92 -9.02 -3.38 7.04
C ARG A 92 -8.96 -4.86 6.74
N GLU A 93 -8.24 -5.22 5.69
CA GLU A 93 -8.22 -6.60 5.23
C GLU A 93 -7.00 -6.88 4.38
N VAL A 94 -6.48 -8.11 4.43
CA VAL A 94 -5.45 -8.61 3.53
C VAL A 94 -6.07 -9.79 2.80
N VAL A 95 -6.12 -9.70 1.48
CA VAL A 95 -6.78 -10.72 0.67
C VAL A 95 -5.75 -11.48 -0.15
N ASP A 96 -5.76 -12.81 -0.06
CA ASP A 96 -4.91 -13.65 -0.87
C ASP A 96 -5.35 -13.56 -2.33
N MET A 97 -4.37 -13.36 -3.20
CA MET A 97 -4.62 -13.23 -4.62
C MET A 97 -3.79 -14.26 -5.38
N PRO A 98 -4.14 -14.52 -6.65
CA PRO A 98 -3.36 -15.48 -7.46
C PRO A 98 -1.89 -15.09 -7.57
N ALA A 99 -1.05 -16.06 -7.83
CA ALA A 99 0.38 -15.89 -8.08
C ALA A 99 1.13 -15.32 -6.87
N ASN A 100 0.69 -15.69 -5.68
CA ASN A 100 1.34 -15.29 -4.42
C ASN A 100 1.36 -13.79 -4.19
N ASN A 101 0.37 -13.09 -4.72
CA ASN A 101 0.17 -11.69 -4.44
C ASN A 101 -0.84 -11.51 -3.33
N LEU A 102 -0.85 -10.32 -2.75
CA LEU A 102 -1.81 -9.95 -1.72
C LEU A 102 -2.43 -8.61 -2.10
N SER A 103 -3.69 -8.44 -1.75
CA SER A 103 -4.33 -7.14 -1.82
C SER A 103 -4.48 -6.60 -0.41
N LEU A 104 -3.98 -5.40 -0.18
CA LEU A 104 -4.20 -4.71 1.08
C LEU A 104 -5.36 -3.76 0.90
N VAL A 105 -6.32 -3.84 1.80
CA VAL A 105 -7.49 -2.97 1.79
C VAL A 105 -7.32 -1.96 2.90
N LEU A 106 -6.96 -0.73 2.54
CA LEU A 106 -6.81 0.36 3.49
C LEU A 106 -8.01 1.28 3.37
N VAL A 107 -8.57 1.67 4.49
CA VAL A 107 -9.77 2.50 4.52
C VAL A 107 -9.45 3.81 5.20
N LYS A 108 -9.86 4.92 4.58
CA LYS A 108 -9.68 6.22 5.19
C LYS A 108 -10.69 6.38 6.32
N ALA A 109 -10.19 6.65 7.51
CA ALA A 109 -11.04 6.84 8.66
C ALA A 109 -11.94 8.06 8.46
N SER A 110 -13.14 7.98 8.97
CA SER A 110 -14.03 9.13 8.96
C SER A 110 -13.43 10.21 9.85
N PRO A 111 -13.77 11.47 9.61
CA PRO A 111 -13.30 12.52 10.49
C PRO A 111 -13.61 12.16 11.93
N ALA A 112 -12.66 12.47 12.80
CA ALA A 112 -12.79 12.09 14.18
C ALA A 112 -14.08 12.60 14.76
N HIS A 113 -14.77 11.72 15.45
CA HIS A 113 -15.91 12.13 16.18
C HIS A 113 -15.45 12.66 17.51
N PRO A 114 -15.93 13.80 17.88
CA PRO A 114 -15.58 14.29 19.19
C PRO A 114 -16.28 13.36 20.15
N THR A 115 -15.61 12.58 20.75
CA THR A 115 -16.23 11.67 21.71
C THR A 115 -15.90 12.09 23.11
#